data_38d51dcd62f60a3c38f5ea2ad9fe3509
#
_entry.id   38d51dcd62f60a3c38f5ea2ad9fe3509
#
_cell.length_a   1.000
_cell.length_b   1.000
_cell.length_c   1.000
_cell.angle_alpha   90.00
_cell.angle_beta   90.00
_cell.angle_gamma   90.00
#
_symmetry.space_group_name_H-M   'P 1'
#
loop_
_entity.id
_entity.type
_entity.pdbx_description
1 polymer ?
#
loop_
_entity_poly.entity_id
_entity_poly.type
_entity_poly.pdbx_seq_one_letter_code
_entity_poly.pdbx_strand_id
1 'polypeptide(L)'
;MQISGIGTDIAEISRLTAALERGGRDFCQLVFTPAEIDRAEQFRKKAAYFACCWAAKEAFAKALGCGIGEFCRLSEVEVTVFPAAITLSGAALATFERNGGKKIHLAVAAERRYAAATVIICS
;
A
#
# COMPACT_ATOMS: atom_id res chain seq x y z
N MET A 1 -9.12 -12.40 19.45
CA MET A 1 -8.76 -11.61 18.26
C MET A 1 -10.01 -11.23 17.50
N GLN A 2 -10.18 -9.95 17.23
CA GLN A 2 -11.35 -9.43 16.53
C GLN A 2 -10.92 -8.65 15.31
N ILE A 3 -11.76 -8.67 14.28
CA ILE A 3 -11.57 -7.80 13.13
C ILE A 3 -11.97 -6.38 13.55
N SER A 4 -11.05 -5.45 13.44
CA SER A 4 -11.27 -4.06 13.79
C SER A 4 -11.30 -3.13 12.58
N GLY A 5 -10.91 -3.61 11.41
CA GLY A 5 -10.97 -2.82 10.20
C GLY A 5 -10.85 -3.65 8.95
N ILE A 6 -11.54 -3.23 7.92
CA ILE A 6 -11.47 -3.85 6.59
C ILE A 6 -11.36 -2.73 5.58
N GLY A 7 -10.44 -2.88 4.62
CA GLY A 7 -10.30 -1.93 3.55
C GLY A 7 -10.02 -2.64 2.24
N THR A 8 -10.51 -2.06 1.16
CA THR A 8 -10.24 -2.57 -0.17
C THR A 8 -9.98 -1.41 -1.11
N ASP A 9 -9.16 -1.65 -2.12
CA ASP A 9 -8.87 -0.64 -3.12
C ASP A 9 -8.55 -1.31 -4.45
N ILE A 10 -8.78 -0.58 -5.53
CA ILE A 10 -8.45 -1.02 -6.87
C ILE A 10 -7.69 0.11 -7.55
N ALA A 11 -6.60 -0.21 -8.25
CA ALA A 11 -5.78 0.77 -8.94
C ALA A 11 -5.66 0.38 -10.41
N GLU A 12 -5.89 1.34 -11.27
CA GLU A 12 -5.71 1.16 -12.71
C GLU A 12 -4.23 1.30 -13.04
N ILE A 13 -3.64 0.27 -13.64
CA ILE A 13 -2.19 0.24 -13.90
C ILE A 13 -1.76 1.38 -14.81
N SER A 14 -2.59 1.75 -15.80
CA SER A 14 -2.27 2.86 -16.69
C SER A 14 -2.13 4.20 -15.97
N ARG A 15 -2.86 4.38 -14.86
CA ARG A 15 -2.72 5.60 -14.04
C ARG A 15 -1.37 5.64 -13.35
N LEU A 16 -0.88 4.50 -12.88
CA LEU A 16 0.46 4.43 -12.28
C LEU A 16 1.53 4.69 -13.33
N THR A 17 1.38 4.14 -14.53
CA THR A 17 2.29 4.41 -15.65
C THR A 17 2.37 5.92 -15.91
N ALA A 18 1.22 6.58 -16.02
CA ALA A 18 1.18 8.03 -16.28
C ALA A 18 1.81 8.83 -15.14
N ALA A 19 1.53 8.45 -13.90
CA ALA A 19 2.08 9.15 -12.74
C ALA A 19 3.61 8.98 -12.66
N LEU A 20 4.10 7.78 -12.93
CA LEU A 20 5.53 7.51 -12.95
C LEU A 20 6.25 8.31 -14.04
N GLU A 21 5.67 8.39 -15.22
CA GLU A 21 6.23 9.17 -16.32
C GLU A 21 6.22 10.67 -16.02
N ARG A 22 5.13 11.16 -15.44
CA ARG A 22 4.96 12.60 -15.18
C ARG A 22 5.77 13.08 -13.98
N GLY A 23 5.75 12.30 -12.88
CA GLY A 23 6.35 12.71 -11.61
C GLY A 23 7.75 12.16 -11.36
N GLY A 24 8.12 11.08 -12.05
CA GLY A 24 9.45 10.49 -11.95
C GLY A 24 9.85 10.15 -10.52
N ARG A 25 11.10 10.49 -10.19
CA ARG A 25 11.68 10.19 -8.88
C ARG A 25 10.91 10.85 -7.74
N ASP A 26 10.46 12.09 -7.94
CA ASP A 26 9.76 12.83 -6.89
C ASP A 26 8.45 12.13 -6.50
N PHE A 27 7.70 11.69 -7.49
CA PHE A 27 6.48 10.93 -7.24
C PHE A 27 6.79 9.63 -6.48
N CYS A 28 7.79 8.88 -6.94
CA CYS A 28 8.18 7.63 -6.28
C CYS A 28 8.54 7.83 -4.82
N GLN A 29 9.32 8.87 -4.52
CA GLN A 29 9.79 9.11 -3.16
C GLN A 29 8.67 9.54 -2.22
N LEU A 30 7.64 10.20 -2.73
CA LEU A 30 6.48 10.58 -1.93
C LEU A 30 5.59 9.40 -1.58
N VAL A 31 5.51 8.42 -2.46
CA VAL A 31 4.53 7.34 -2.37
C VAL A 31 5.14 6.04 -1.89
N PHE A 32 6.32 5.70 -2.40
CA PHE A 32 6.93 4.39 -2.19
C PHE A 32 8.16 4.47 -1.32
N THR A 33 8.39 3.42 -0.53
CA THR A 33 9.61 3.33 0.29
C THR A 33 10.79 2.97 -0.59
N PRO A 34 12.04 3.22 -0.13
CA PRO A 34 13.22 2.80 -0.88
C PRO A 34 13.21 1.30 -1.18
N ALA A 35 12.74 0.48 -0.25
CA ALA A 35 12.67 -0.97 -0.45
C ALA A 35 11.67 -1.35 -1.55
N GLU A 36 10.54 -0.66 -1.62
CA GLU A 36 9.55 -0.89 -2.67
C GLU A 36 10.10 -0.49 -4.03
N ILE A 37 10.76 0.66 -4.10
CA ILE A 37 11.38 1.14 -5.35
C ILE A 37 12.44 0.14 -5.84
N ASP A 38 13.25 -0.35 -4.91
CA ASP A 38 14.30 -1.29 -5.21
C ASP A 38 13.75 -2.62 -5.72
N ARG A 39 12.72 -3.14 -5.06
CA ARG A 39 12.06 -4.39 -5.48
C ARG A 39 11.40 -4.26 -6.85
N ALA A 40 10.88 -3.08 -7.19
CA ALA A 40 10.24 -2.84 -8.47
C ALA A 40 11.19 -3.10 -9.65
N GLU A 41 12.50 -2.89 -9.45
CA GLU A 41 13.51 -3.11 -10.48
C GLU A 41 13.59 -4.57 -10.92
N GLN A 42 13.12 -5.50 -10.08
CA GLN A 42 13.16 -6.93 -10.38
C GLN A 42 11.97 -7.39 -11.22
N PHE A 43 11.01 -6.50 -11.44
CA PHE A 43 9.80 -6.86 -12.17
C PHE A 43 9.82 -6.25 -13.57
N ARG A 44 9.42 -7.06 -14.54
CA ARG A 44 9.34 -6.64 -15.93
C ARG A 44 8.33 -5.51 -16.11
N LYS A 45 7.19 -5.61 -15.42
CA LYS A 45 6.13 -4.62 -15.48
C LYS A 45 6.11 -3.83 -14.17
N LYS A 46 6.99 -2.84 -14.08
CA LYS A 46 7.13 -2.03 -12.86
C LYS A 46 5.83 -1.34 -12.45
N ALA A 47 5.09 -0.80 -13.43
CA ALA A 47 3.85 -0.11 -13.13
C ALA A 47 2.83 -1.03 -12.47
N ALA A 48 2.77 -2.30 -12.87
CA ALA A 48 1.88 -3.27 -12.24
C ALA A 48 2.29 -3.53 -10.79
N TYR A 49 3.59 -3.65 -10.53
CA TYR A 49 4.08 -3.83 -9.17
C TYR A 49 3.74 -2.62 -8.30
N PHE A 50 4.01 -1.41 -8.81
CA PHE A 50 3.68 -0.18 -8.08
C PHE A 50 2.18 -0.04 -7.85
N ALA A 51 1.35 -0.48 -8.80
CA ALA A 51 -0.10 -0.46 -8.63
C ALA A 51 -0.54 -1.39 -7.50
N CYS A 52 0.10 -2.55 -7.37
CA CYS A 52 -0.17 -3.45 -6.24
C CYS A 52 0.17 -2.78 -4.91
N CYS A 53 1.34 -2.14 -4.83
CA CYS A 53 1.74 -1.42 -3.62
C CYS A 53 0.79 -0.27 -3.32
N TRP A 54 0.42 0.51 -4.32
CA TRP A 54 -0.51 1.63 -4.16
C TRP A 54 -1.85 1.14 -3.62
N ALA A 55 -2.44 0.11 -4.24
CA ALA A 55 -3.73 -0.42 -3.82
C ALA A 55 -3.68 -0.92 -2.38
N ALA A 56 -2.58 -1.59 -1.99
CA ALA A 56 -2.41 -2.09 -0.63
C ALA A 56 -2.32 -0.96 0.39
N LYS A 57 -1.59 0.11 0.07
CA LYS A 57 -1.46 1.28 0.95
C LYS A 57 -2.81 1.96 1.17
N GLU A 58 -3.57 2.17 0.09
CA GLU A 58 -4.90 2.76 0.17
C GLU A 58 -5.87 1.88 0.94
N ALA A 59 -5.83 0.57 0.67
CA ALA A 59 -6.69 -0.39 1.37
C ALA A 59 -6.38 -0.39 2.87
N PHE A 60 -5.09 -0.32 3.24
CA PHE A 60 -4.70 -0.25 4.65
C PHE A 60 -5.26 1.01 5.31
N ALA A 61 -5.11 2.16 4.67
CA ALA A 61 -5.59 3.42 5.24
C ALA A 61 -7.11 3.41 5.43
N LYS A 62 -7.83 2.79 4.51
CA LYS A 62 -9.28 2.62 4.66
C LYS A 62 -9.61 1.69 5.83
N ALA A 63 -8.87 0.58 5.97
CA ALA A 63 -9.07 -0.34 7.09
C ALA A 63 -8.77 0.34 8.43
N LEU A 64 -7.78 1.24 8.45
CA LEU A 64 -7.42 2.01 9.63
C LEU A 64 -8.47 3.05 9.98
N GLY A 65 -9.28 3.45 9.02
CA GLY A 65 -10.39 4.37 9.21
C GLY A 65 -10.07 5.84 8.99
N CYS A 66 -8.81 6.18 8.74
CA CYS A 66 -8.42 7.59 8.59
C CYS A 66 -8.20 8.02 7.13
N GLY A 67 -8.03 7.07 6.21
CA GLY A 67 -7.60 7.38 4.86
C GLY A 67 -6.15 7.87 4.83
N ILE A 68 -5.65 8.17 3.63
CA ILE A 68 -4.29 8.70 3.45
C ILE A 68 -4.28 10.16 3.87
N GLY A 69 -3.30 10.55 4.68
CA GLY A 69 -3.16 11.90 5.18
C GLY A 69 -2.12 11.97 6.29
N GLU A 70 -2.32 12.91 7.23
CA GLU A 70 -1.34 13.13 8.29
C GLU A 70 -1.22 11.96 9.27
N PHE A 71 -2.27 11.14 9.41
CA PHE A 71 -2.26 9.98 10.31
C PHE A 71 -1.79 8.70 9.64
N CYS A 72 -1.65 8.71 8.31
CA CYS A 72 -1.21 7.54 7.55
C CYS A 72 -0.72 8.00 6.19
N ARG A 73 0.59 8.19 6.06
CA ARG A 73 1.19 8.58 4.79
C ARG A 73 1.51 7.34 3.96
N LEU A 74 1.43 7.49 2.65
CA LEU A 74 1.70 6.38 1.73
C LEU A 74 3.08 5.77 1.97
N SER A 75 4.10 6.59 2.18
CA SER A 75 5.47 6.12 2.39
C SER A 75 5.70 5.45 3.74
N GLU A 76 4.71 5.50 4.64
CA GLU A 76 4.80 4.85 5.96
C GLU A 76 4.19 3.45 5.97
N VAL A 77 3.60 3.03 4.85
CA VAL A 77 2.98 1.72 4.69
C VAL A 77 3.79 0.95 3.67
N GLU A 78 4.76 0.18 4.14
CA GLU A 78 5.63 -0.57 3.24
C GLU A 78 5.00 -1.91 2.90
N VAL A 79 4.89 -2.19 1.61
CA VAL A 79 4.20 -3.37 1.09
C VAL A 79 5.21 -4.33 0.48
N THR A 80 5.11 -5.61 0.85
CA THR A 80 5.67 -6.70 0.07
C THR A 80 4.52 -7.44 -0.60
N VAL A 81 4.73 -7.88 -1.84
CA VAL A 81 3.69 -8.55 -2.62
C VAL A 81 3.86 -10.06 -2.56
N PHE A 82 5.09 -10.56 -2.49
CA PHE A 82 5.41 -11.98 -2.43
C PHE A 82 6.42 -12.24 -1.32
N PRO A 83 5.96 -12.68 -0.12
CA PRO A 83 4.58 -12.85 0.34
C PRO A 83 3.91 -11.51 0.60
N ALA A 84 2.58 -11.49 0.56
CA ALA A 84 1.83 -10.28 0.80
C ALA A 84 1.92 -9.90 2.29
N ALA A 85 2.44 -8.71 2.56
CA ALA A 85 2.63 -8.23 3.94
C ALA A 85 2.77 -6.72 3.97
N ILE A 86 2.48 -6.14 5.12
CA ILE A 86 2.62 -4.70 5.36
C ILE A 86 3.49 -4.49 6.60
N THR A 87 4.46 -3.58 6.48
CA THR A 87 5.29 -3.10 7.58
C THR A 87 5.03 -1.60 7.74
N LEU A 88 4.76 -1.17 8.97
CA LEU A 88 4.40 0.21 9.27
C LEU A 88 5.53 0.99 9.91
N SER A 89 5.51 2.31 9.69
CA SER A 89 6.42 3.24 10.35
C SER A 89 5.68 4.56 10.59
N GLY A 90 6.31 5.46 11.32
CA GLY A 90 5.84 6.83 11.49
C GLY A 90 4.42 6.94 12.03
N ALA A 91 3.68 7.89 11.48
CA ALA A 91 2.30 8.18 11.92
C ALA A 91 1.36 6.99 11.69
N ALA A 92 1.57 6.24 10.60
CA ALA A 92 0.74 5.06 10.32
C ALA A 92 0.88 4.02 11.43
N LEU A 93 2.11 3.76 11.88
CA LEU A 93 2.35 2.82 12.98
C LEU A 93 1.73 3.33 14.28
N ALA A 94 1.93 4.61 14.59
CA ALA A 94 1.39 5.21 15.81
C ALA A 94 -0.13 5.13 15.83
N THR A 95 -0.79 5.42 14.71
CA THR A 95 -2.24 5.36 14.60
C THR A 95 -2.73 3.93 14.75
N PHE A 96 -2.06 2.98 14.09
CA PHE A 96 -2.40 1.57 14.19
C PHE A 96 -2.34 1.08 15.64
N GLU A 97 -1.28 1.40 16.34
CA GLU A 97 -1.09 0.99 17.74
C GLU A 97 -2.08 1.67 18.67
N ARG A 98 -2.32 2.96 18.49
CA ARG A 98 -3.27 3.72 19.29
C ARG A 98 -4.69 3.17 19.16
N ASN A 99 -5.02 2.63 17.97
CA ASN A 99 -6.34 2.05 17.73
C ASN A 99 -6.42 0.57 18.15
N GLY A 100 -5.38 0.05 18.79
CA GLY A 100 -5.39 -1.31 19.31
C GLY A 100 -5.05 -2.37 18.27
N GLY A 101 -4.48 -1.98 17.14
CA GLY A 101 -4.10 -2.93 16.10
C GLY A 101 -3.04 -3.90 16.54
N LYS A 102 -3.21 -5.18 16.19
CA LYS A 102 -2.27 -6.24 16.53
C LYS A 102 -1.75 -6.98 15.31
N LYS A 103 -2.60 -7.15 14.30
CA LYS A 103 -2.23 -7.94 13.14
C LYS A 103 -2.87 -7.38 11.89
N ILE A 104 -2.14 -7.47 10.78
CA ILE A 104 -2.60 -7.04 9.47
C ILE A 104 -2.56 -8.23 8.53
N HIS A 105 -3.66 -8.47 7.84
CA HIS A 105 -3.74 -9.44 6.76
C HIS A 105 -3.90 -8.70 5.45
N LEU A 106 -3.13 -9.10 4.45
CA LEU A 106 -3.15 -8.47 3.14
C LEU A 106 -3.32 -9.51 2.05
N ALA A 107 -4.23 -9.26 1.14
CA ALA A 107 -4.35 -9.99 -0.11
C ALA A 107 -4.22 -9.01 -1.26
N VAL A 108 -3.45 -9.38 -2.27
CA VAL A 108 -3.20 -8.56 -3.44
C VAL A 108 -3.43 -9.40 -4.68
N ALA A 109 -4.07 -8.83 -5.68
CA ALA A 109 -4.27 -9.47 -6.97
C ALA A 109 -4.05 -8.45 -8.06
N ALA A 110 -3.50 -8.90 -9.18
CA ALA A 110 -3.32 -8.04 -10.34
C ALA A 110 -3.66 -8.82 -11.60
N GLU A 111 -4.28 -8.14 -12.55
CA GLU A 111 -4.52 -8.67 -13.87
C GLU A 111 -3.99 -7.63 -14.86
N ARG A 112 -4.35 -7.73 -16.14
CA ARG A 112 -3.73 -6.91 -17.17
C ARG A 112 -3.89 -5.40 -16.96
N ARG A 113 -5.05 -4.97 -16.42
CA ARG A 113 -5.41 -3.55 -16.34
C ARG A 113 -5.47 -3.00 -14.94
N TYR A 114 -5.71 -3.85 -13.95
CA TYR A 114 -5.99 -3.42 -12.58
C TYR A 114 -5.22 -4.24 -11.57
N ALA A 115 -4.87 -3.59 -10.48
CA ALA A 115 -4.41 -4.24 -9.26
C ALA A 115 -5.46 -3.98 -8.18
N ALA A 116 -5.67 -4.95 -7.32
CA ALA A 116 -6.62 -4.83 -6.22
C ALA A 116 -5.98 -5.33 -4.94
N ALA A 117 -6.39 -4.77 -3.82
CA ALA A 117 -5.90 -5.19 -2.52
C ALA A 117 -7.04 -5.17 -1.51
N THR A 118 -6.96 -6.09 -0.56
CA THR A 118 -7.85 -6.14 0.59
C THR A 118 -7.00 -6.26 1.85
N VAL A 119 -7.33 -5.45 2.84
CA VAL A 119 -6.64 -5.44 4.14
C VAL A 119 -7.65 -5.72 5.24
N ILE A 120 -7.27 -6.59 6.16
CA ILE A 120 -8.02 -6.85 7.38
C ILE A 120 -7.09 -6.55 8.55
N ILE A 121 -7.54 -5.68 9.45
CA ILE A 121 -6.85 -5.38 10.70
C ILE A 121 -7.54 -6.10 11.83
N CYS A 122 -6.76 -6.80 12.64
CA CYS A 122 -7.24 -7.47 13.84
C CYS A 122 -6.66 -6.79 15.08
N SER A 123 -7.45 -6.72 16.10
CA SER A 123 -7.05 -6.20 17.40
C SER A 123 -6.96 -7.30 18.46
#